data_04ff193e848c3d5a9113019ab0c960c6
#
_entry.id   04ff193e848c3d5a9113019ab0c960c6
#
_cell.length_a   1.000
_cell.length_b   1.000
_cell.length_c   1.000
_cell.angle_alpha   90.00
_cell.angle_beta   90.00
_cell.angle_gamma   90.00
#
_symmetry.space_group_name_H-M   'P 1'
#
loop_
_entity.id
_entity.type
_entity.pdbx_description
1 polymer ?
#
loop_
_entity_poly.entity_id
_entity_poly.type
_entity_poly.pdbx_seq_one_letter_code
_entity_poly.pdbx_strand_id
1 'polypeptide(L)'
;GKLGLGISLDEDKKVIGLITDGDIRRAMEKWQAEFFNKTVSDIMTTTPKMVNPNTKISEIQRIMHKYKVHTVLVVDQENHLMGIVDHYACMV
;
A
#
# COMPACT_ATOMS: atom_id res chain seq x y z
N GLY A 1 -12.87 5.27 3.10
CA GLY A 1 -12.32 5.48 4.41
C GLY A 1 -11.35 6.63 4.43
N LYS A 2 -10.95 6.94 5.61
CA LYS A 2 -10.04 8.08 5.80
C LYS A 2 -8.60 7.76 5.42
N LEU A 3 -8.28 6.48 5.19
CA LEU A 3 -6.92 6.08 4.83
C LEU A 3 -6.57 6.41 3.39
N GLY A 4 -7.57 6.65 2.53
CA GLY A 4 -7.32 7.00 1.14
C GLY A 4 -6.48 5.98 0.42
N LEU A 5 -6.81 4.69 0.58
CA LEU A 5 -6.08 3.63 -0.09
C LEU A 5 -7.00 2.49 -0.49
N GLY A 6 -6.54 1.71 -1.47
CA GLY A 6 -7.20 0.50 -1.87
C GLY A 6 -6.17 -0.60 -2.05
N ILE A 7 -6.57 -1.82 -1.82
CA ILE A 7 -5.68 -2.97 -1.95
C ILE A 7 -6.23 -3.89 -3.02
N SER A 8 -5.38 -4.27 -3.97
CA SER A 8 -5.76 -5.17 -5.04
C SER A 8 -5.36 -6.59 -4.69
N LEU A 9 -6.31 -7.51 -4.80
CA LEU A 9 -6.10 -8.92 -4.48
C LEU A 9 -6.38 -9.77 -5.72
N ASP A 10 -5.72 -10.91 -5.83
CA ASP A 10 -6.00 -11.86 -6.88
C ASP A 10 -7.15 -12.79 -6.48
N GLU A 11 -7.42 -13.81 -7.30
CA GLU A 11 -8.52 -14.75 -7.08
C GLU A 11 -8.36 -15.54 -5.77
N ASP A 12 -7.12 -15.74 -5.33
CA ASP A 12 -6.83 -16.45 -4.09
C ASP A 12 -6.74 -15.51 -2.89
N LYS A 13 -7.08 -14.24 -3.11
CA LYS A 13 -7.04 -13.18 -2.08
C LYS A 13 -5.64 -12.84 -1.62
N LYS A 14 -4.66 -13.09 -2.47
CA LYS A 14 -3.28 -12.69 -2.22
C LYS A 14 -3.07 -11.25 -2.70
N VAL A 15 -2.23 -10.51 -2.00
CA VAL A 15 -1.96 -9.12 -2.33
C VAL A 15 -1.17 -9.02 -3.63
N ILE A 16 -1.68 -8.24 -4.58
CA ILE A 16 -0.99 -7.97 -5.83
C ILE A 16 -0.64 -6.50 -6.01
N GLY A 17 -1.23 -5.61 -5.24
CA GLY A 17 -0.89 -4.21 -5.34
C GLY A 17 -1.60 -3.35 -4.32
N LEU A 18 -1.20 -2.10 -4.28
CA LEU A 18 -1.71 -1.09 -3.35
C LEU A 18 -1.84 0.22 -4.11
N ILE A 19 -2.97 0.90 -3.96
CA ILE A 19 -3.15 2.23 -4.51
C ILE A 19 -3.48 3.20 -3.37
N THR A 20 -2.77 4.32 -3.34
CA THR A 20 -2.95 5.34 -2.31
C THR A 20 -3.38 6.65 -2.96
N ASP A 21 -3.81 7.60 -2.13
CA ASP A 21 -4.10 8.95 -2.62
C ASP A 21 -2.88 9.56 -3.31
N GLY A 22 -1.69 9.26 -2.78
CA GLY A 22 -0.45 9.72 -3.40
C GLY A 22 -0.24 9.15 -4.78
N ASP A 23 -0.56 7.85 -4.97
CA ASP A 23 -0.45 7.23 -6.29
C ASP A 23 -1.41 7.89 -7.27
N ILE A 24 -2.62 8.16 -6.84
CA ILE A 24 -3.63 8.80 -7.69
C ILE A 24 -3.19 10.21 -8.07
N ARG A 25 -2.71 10.98 -7.09
CA ARG A 25 -2.26 12.35 -7.35
C ARG A 25 -1.09 12.38 -8.33
N ARG A 26 -0.11 11.49 -8.15
CA ARG A 26 1.03 11.42 -9.06
C ARG A 26 0.61 11.00 -10.46
N ALA A 27 -0.38 10.10 -10.56
CA ALA A 27 -0.90 9.67 -11.85
C ALA A 27 -1.63 10.81 -12.55
N MET A 28 -2.40 11.59 -11.81
CA MET A 28 -3.10 12.76 -12.39
C MET A 28 -2.10 13.78 -12.92
N GLU A 29 -1.03 14.02 -12.19
CA GLU A 29 0.01 14.95 -12.62
C GLU A 29 0.76 14.44 -13.85
N LYS A 30 1.02 13.13 -13.89
CA LYS A 30 1.79 12.52 -14.97
C LYS A 30 1.01 12.43 -16.27
N TRP A 31 -0.24 11.98 -16.20
CA TRP A 31 -1.03 11.69 -17.40
C TRP A 31 -2.09 12.72 -17.72
N GLN A 32 -2.40 13.61 -16.81
CA GLN A 32 -3.40 14.68 -17.01
C GLN A 32 -4.71 14.11 -17.58
N ALA A 33 -5.14 14.57 -18.76
CA ALA A 33 -6.40 14.11 -19.35
C ALA A 33 -6.43 12.59 -19.58
N GLU A 34 -5.29 11.98 -19.87
CA GLU A 34 -5.20 10.55 -20.10
C GLU A 34 -5.39 9.73 -18.84
N PHE A 35 -5.30 10.38 -17.67
CA PHE A 35 -5.51 9.70 -16.39
C PHE A 35 -6.81 8.91 -16.37
N PHE A 36 -7.87 9.46 -16.91
CA PHE A 36 -9.19 8.81 -16.86
C PHE A 36 -9.28 7.56 -17.73
N ASN A 37 -8.30 7.32 -18.59
CA ASN A 37 -8.22 6.11 -19.40
C ASN A 37 -7.35 5.05 -18.76
N LYS A 38 -6.73 5.35 -17.60
CA LYS A 38 -5.87 4.40 -16.91
C LYS A 38 -6.68 3.48 -16.02
N THR A 39 -6.16 2.28 -15.82
CA THR A 39 -6.77 1.30 -14.91
C THR A 39 -6.07 1.35 -13.57
N VAL A 40 -6.64 0.69 -12.57
CA VAL A 40 -5.99 0.55 -11.26
C VAL A 40 -4.64 -0.11 -11.43
N SER A 41 -4.54 -1.13 -12.28
CA SER A 41 -3.28 -1.83 -12.53
C SER A 41 -2.19 -0.92 -13.09
N ASP A 42 -2.58 0.10 -13.85
CA ASP A 42 -1.61 1.05 -14.43
C ASP A 42 -1.04 1.98 -13.37
N ILE A 43 -1.76 2.20 -12.30
CA ILE A 43 -1.47 3.25 -11.30
C ILE A 43 -0.92 2.67 -10.01
N MET A 44 -1.38 1.48 -9.61
CA MET A 44 -1.05 0.91 -8.31
C MET A 44 0.43 0.60 -8.16
N THR A 45 0.87 0.60 -6.91
CA THR A 45 2.19 0.11 -6.52
C THR A 45 2.13 -1.41 -6.48
N THR A 46 2.97 -2.09 -7.26
CA THR A 46 2.98 -3.56 -7.35
C THR A 46 3.95 -4.22 -6.37
N THR A 47 4.76 -3.42 -5.69
CA THR A 47 5.70 -3.91 -4.69
C THR A 47 5.51 -3.16 -3.37
N PRO A 48 4.32 -3.25 -2.76
CA PRO A 48 4.10 -2.58 -1.48
C PRO A 48 4.98 -3.20 -0.40
N LYS A 49 5.30 -2.42 0.63
CA LYS A 49 6.06 -2.95 1.75
C LYS A 49 5.14 -3.83 2.57
N MET A 50 5.59 -5.05 2.86
CA MET A 50 4.80 -6.04 3.59
C MET A 50 5.62 -6.63 4.71
N VAL A 51 4.94 -6.92 5.80
CA VAL A 51 5.53 -7.54 6.99
C VAL A 51 4.62 -8.69 7.44
N ASN A 52 5.09 -9.50 8.38
CA ASN A 52 4.27 -10.55 8.96
C ASN A 52 3.71 -10.09 10.31
N PRO A 53 2.74 -10.83 10.89
CA PRO A 53 2.12 -10.39 12.15
C PRO A 53 3.06 -10.33 13.33
N ASN A 54 4.21 -10.97 13.25
CA ASN A 54 5.17 -10.99 14.36
C ASN A 54 6.23 -9.91 14.24
N THR A 55 6.19 -9.10 13.19
CA THR A 55 7.13 -7.99 13.01
C THR A 55 6.87 -6.94 14.08
N LYS A 56 7.92 -6.51 14.77
CA LYS A 56 7.80 -5.50 15.82
C LYS A 56 7.47 -4.14 15.24
N ILE A 57 6.72 -3.35 15.99
CA ILE A 57 6.36 -1.99 15.56
C ILE A 57 7.60 -1.14 15.29
N SER A 58 8.65 -1.32 16.10
CA SER A 58 9.90 -0.58 15.87
C SER A 58 10.49 -0.86 14.50
N GLU A 59 10.38 -2.10 14.02
CA GLU A 59 10.86 -2.48 12.69
C GLU A 59 9.98 -1.87 11.61
N ILE A 60 8.67 -1.83 11.84
CA ILE A 60 7.73 -1.21 10.89
C ILE A 60 8.03 0.28 10.75
N GLN A 61 8.28 0.97 11.86
CA GLN A 61 8.66 2.38 11.83
C GLN A 61 9.96 2.60 11.06
N ARG A 62 10.92 1.70 11.23
CA ARG A 62 12.18 1.77 10.51
C ARG A 62 11.97 1.62 8.99
N ILE A 63 11.10 0.69 8.60
CA ILE A 63 10.77 0.48 7.19
C ILE A 63 10.09 1.73 6.61
N MET A 64 9.11 2.27 7.32
CA MET A 64 8.41 3.47 6.87
C MET A 64 9.37 4.65 6.66
N HIS A 65 10.30 4.82 7.59
CA HIS A 65 11.28 5.89 7.49
C HIS A 65 12.28 5.66 6.34
N LYS A 66 12.80 4.44 6.27
CA LYS A 66 13.81 4.10 5.26
C LYS A 66 13.28 4.25 3.84
N TYR A 67 12.08 3.76 3.59
CA TYR A 67 11.50 3.75 2.25
C TYR A 67 10.53 4.90 2.01
N LYS A 68 10.33 5.75 3.02
CA LYS A 68 9.44 6.92 2.94
C LYS A 68 8.02 6.54 2.51
N VAL A 69 7.53 5.45 3.09
CA VAL A 69 6.16 5.00 2.86
C VAL A 69 5.33 5.25 4.11
N HIS A 70 4.03 5.45 3.93
CA HIS A 70 3.11 5.73 5.02
C HIS A 70 2.23 4.54 5.36
N THR A 71 2.32 3.48 4.60
CA THR A 71 1.46 2.32 4.75
C THR A 71 2.29 1.05 4.56
N VAL A 72 2.11 0.10 5.47
CA VAL A 72 2.76 -1.21 5.39
C VAL A 72 1.65 -2.25 5.55
N LEU A 73 1.67 -3.26 4.70
CA LEU A 73 0.67 -4.33 4.75
C LEU A 73 1.17 -5.48 5.59
N VAL A 74 0.25 -6.06 6.38
CA VAL A 74 0.55 -7.25 7.17
C VAL A 74 -0.03 -8.44 6.43
N VAL A 75 0.80 -9.41 6.10
CA VAL A 75 0.40 -10.59 5.34
C VAL A 75 0.85 -11.86 6.06
N ASP A 76 0.17 -12.96 5.75
CA ASP A 76 0.58 -14.27 6.26
C ASP A 76 1.64 -14.88 5.34
N GLN A 77 2.03 -16.12 5.62
CA GLN A 77 3.08 -16.80 4.86
C GLN A 77 2.70 -17.05 3.41
N GLU A 78 1.41 -17.02 3.10
CA GLU A 78 0.91 -17.26 1.75
C GLU A 78 0.53 -15.96 1.04
N ASN A 79 0.96 -14.83 1.60
CA ASN A 79 0.72 -13.50 1.03
C ASN A 79 -0.75 -13.06 1.10
N HIS A 80 -1.53 -13.64 1.99
CA HIS A 80 -2.89 -13.19 2.24
C HIS A 80 -2.88 -11.99 3.17
N LEU A 81 -3.68 -10.99 2.86
CA LEU A 81 -3.77 -9.78 3.67
C LEU A 81 -4.38 -10.08 5.05
N MET A 82 -3.68 -9.68 6.10
CA MET A 82 -4.14 -9.82 7.47
C MET A 82 -4.46 -8.49 8.13
N GLY A 83 -3.80 -7.42 7.68
CA GLY A 83 -4.02 -6.11 8.26
C GLY A 83 -3.21 -5.04 7.58
N ILE A 84 -3.39 -3.81 8.03
CA ILE A 84 -2.75 -2.63 7.48
C ILE A 84 -2.24 -1.80 8.66
N VAL A 85 -1.00 -1.32 8.54
CA VAL A 85 -0.45 -0.36 9.50
C VAL A 85 -0.15 0.92 8.74
N ASP A 86 -0.78 2.02 9.14
CA ASP A 86 -0.48 3.29 8.52
C ASP A 86 0.43 4.13 9.45
N HIS A 87 0.96 5.20 8.88
CA HIS A 87 1.91 6.06 9.58
C HIS A 87 1.36 6.59 10.91
N TYR A 88 0.10 6.98 10.93
CA TYR A 88 -0.49 7.58 12.13
C TYR A 88 -0.65 6.57 13.27
N ALA A 89 -0.90 5.31 12.94
CA ALA A 89 -1.00 4.27 13.95
C ALA A 89 0.33 4.05 14.67
N CYS A 90 1.44 4.30 13.99
CA CYS A 90 2.78 4.11 14.55
C CYS A 90 3.27 5.30 15.37
N MET A 91 2.57 6.42 15.33
CA MET A 91 2.99 7.65 16.01
C MET A 91 2.47 7.75 17.44
N VAL A 92 1.63 6.83 17.84
CA VAL A 92 1.02 6.87 19.17
C VAL A 92 1.99 6.46 20.26
#